data_fca3f9e09a08c8baefda9736ce2213ef
#
_entry.id   fca3f9e09a08c8baefda9736ce2213ef
#
_cell.length_a   1.000
_cell.length_b   1.000
_cell.length_c   1.000
_cell.angle_alpha   90.00
_cell.angle_beta   90.00
_cell.angle_gamma   90.00
#
_symmetry.space_group_name_H-M   'P 1'
#
loop_
_entity.id
_entity.type
_entity.pdbx_description
1 polymer ?
#
loop_
_entity_poly.entity_id
_entity_poly.type
_entity_poly.pdbx_seq_one_letter_code
_entity_poly.pdbx_strand_id
1 'polypeptide(L)'
;MPHLAEGASIINISSSRDRMSQPQTESYTAAKGGIAALTHALAVSLSGRARVNSISPGWIDTAYTVYEGPDATQQPAGRVGNPMDIANMVLFLCSDKAGFITGENICIDGGMTKQMIYHGDCGWKLEK
;
A
#
# COMPACT_ATOMS: atom_id res chain seq x y z
N MET A 1 2.18 1.93 25.62
CA MET A 1 2.42 0.55 25.18
C MET A 1 3.62 -0.02 25.93
N PRO A 2 3.41 -0.68 27.09
CA PRO A 2 4.51 -1.09 27.97
C PRO A 2 5.27 -2.34 27.49
N HIS A 3 4.76 -3.05 26.49
CA HIS A 3 5.27 -4.37 26.08
C HIS A 3 5.98 -4.39 24.71
N LEU A 4 6.32 -3.23 24.15
CA LEU A 4 7.13 -3.18 22.93
C LEU A 4 8.57 -3.50 23.28
N ALA A 5 9.19 -4.37 22.48
CA ALA A 5 10.62 -4.59 22.52
C ALA A 5 11.36 -3.32 22.10
N GLU A 6 12.60 -3.16 22.57
CA GLU A 6 13.48 -2.09 22.09
C GLU A 6 13.72 -2.26 20.57
N GLY A 7 13.64 -1.15 19.84
CA GLY A 7 13.81 -1.17 18.39
C GLY A 7 12.69 -1.86 17.60
N ALA A 8 11.50 -2.04 18.21
CA ALA A 8 10.37 -2.67 17.53
C ALA A 8 10.02 -1.99 16.21
N SER A 9 9.52 -2.78 15.25
CA SER A 9 8.96 -2.30 13.99
C SER A 9 7.49 -2.68 13.90
N ILE A 10 6.63 -1.69 13.68
CA ILE A 10 5.19 -1.84 13.51
C ILE A 10 4.86 -1.56 12.05
N ILE A 11 4.23 -2.52 11.39
CA ILE A 11 3.82 -2.39 10.00
C ILE A 11 2.31 -2.48 9.90
N ASN A 12 1.69 -1.37 9.52
CA ASN A 12 0.26 -1.29 9.26
C ASN A 12 -0.03 -1.63 7.80
N ILE A 13 -1.09 -2.35 7.51
CA ILE A 13 -1.51 -2.65 6.15
C ILE A 13 -2.74 -1.80 5.79
N SER A 14 -2.50 -0.80 4.94
CA SER A 14 -3.53 0.06 4.37
C SER A 14 -4.00 -0.48 3.00
N SER A 15 -4.12 0.38 2.02
CA SER A 15 -4.47 0.07 0.62
C SER A 15 -4.13 1.28 -0.24
N SER A 16 -3.92 1.08 -1.53
CA SER A 16 -3.87 2.17 -2.52
C SER A 16 -5.12 3.07 -2.49
N ARG A 17 -6.21 2.58 -1.90
CA ARG A 17 -7.45 3.35 -1.65
C ARG A 17 -7.36 4.34 -0.49
N ASP A 18 -6.23 4.48 0.14
CA ASP A 18 -5.94 5.59 1.06
C ASP A 18 -5.78 6.93 0.31
N ARG A 19 -5.56 6.88 -1.00
CA ARG A 19 -5.29 8.03 -1.90
C ARG A 19 -6.05 8.01 -3.21
N MET A 20 -6.71 6.89 -3.56
CA MET A 20 -7.57 6.74 -4.74
C MET A 20 -8.87 6.06 -4.34
N SER A 21 -9.93 6.31 -5.08
CA SER A 21 -11.26 5.78 -4.74
C SER A 21 -11.99 5.27 -5.97
N GLN A 22 -12.90 4.36 -5.73
CA GLN A 22 -13.96 3.98 -6.67
C GLN A 22 -15.30 4.46 -6.11
N PRO A 23 -16.32 4.67 -6.94
CA PRO A 23 -17.65 5.00 -6.46
C PRO A 23 -18.15 4.00 -5.41
N GLN A 24 -18.89 4.50 -4.39
CA GLN A 24 -19.50 3.69 -3.33
C GLN A 24 -18.49 2.94 -2.43
N THR A 25 -17.29 3.51 -2.25
CA THR A 25 -16.25 2.92 -1.38
C THR A 25 -15.79 3.88 -0.27
N GLU A 26 -16.62 4.83 0.13
CA GLU A 26 -16.29 5.91 1.08
C GLU A 26 -15.83 5.35 2.44
N SER A 27 -16.54 4.36 2.97
CA SER A 27 -16.20 3.74 4.26
C SER A 27 -14.86 3.00 4.22
N TYR A 28 -14.59 2.30 3.14
CA TYR A 28 -13.31 1.61 2.95
C TYR A 28 -12.16 2.62 2.78
N THR A 29 -12.36 3.64 1.96
CA THR A 29 -11.37 4.72 1.75
C THR A 29 -11.09 5.46 3.05
N ALA A 30 -12.13 5.79 3.84
CA ALA A 30 -11.98 6.43 5.14
C ALA A 30 -11.18 5.55 6.12
N ALA A 31 -11.48 4.26 6.19
CA ALA A 31 -10.77 3.33 7.05
C ALA A 31 -9.28 3.21 6.65
N LYS A 32 -9.00 3.06 5.35
CA LYS A 32 -7.64 2.90 4.86
C LYS A 32 -6.83 4.20 4.91
N GLY A 33 -7.46 5.34 4.63
CA GLY A 33 -6.87 6.66 4.86
C GLY A 33 -6.56 6.92 6.35
N GLY A 34 -7.47 6.49 7.23
CA GLY A 34 -7.26 6.54 8.68
C GLY A 34 -6.05 5.72 9.14
N ILE A 35 -5.80 4.55 8.55
CA ILE A 35 -4.60 3.74 8.85
C ILE A 35 -3.32 4.48 8.44
N ALA A 36 -3.31 5.12 7.27
CA ALA A 36 -2.16 5.90 6.82
C ALA A 36 -1.89 7.08 7.77
N ALA A 37 -2.93 7.81 8.18
CA ALA A 37 -2.82 8.91 9.14
C ALA A 37 -2.37 8.43 10.53
N LEU A 38 -2.93 7.31 11.02
CA LEU A 38 -2.53 6.71 12.29
C LEU A 38 -1.05 6.31 12.31
N THR A 39 -0.51 5.88 11.19
CA THR A 39 0.89 5.46 11.06
C THR A 39 1.87 6.56 11.45
N HIS A 40 1.74 7.75 10.87
CA HIS A 40 2.64 8.85 11.23
C HIS A 40 2.38 9.39 12.65
N ALA A 41 1.14 9.35 13.13
CA ALA A 41 0.83 9.73 14.51
C ALA A 41 1.48 8.78 15.53
N LEU A 42 1.43 7.47 15.27
CA LEU A 42 2.10 6.47 16.09
C LEU A 42 3.63 6.57 16.01
N ALA A 43 4.18 6.85 14.83
CA ALA A 43 5.63 7.04 14.67
C ALA A 43 6.15 8.18 15.57
N VAL A 44 5.41 9.28 15.66
CA VAL A 44 5.74 10.40 16.57
C VAL A 44 5.55 10.01 18.03
N SER A 45 4.43 9.37 18.38
CA SER A 45 4.11 8.96 19.75
C SER A 45 5.06 7.90 20.31
N LEU A 46 5.66 7.08 19.44
CA LEU A 46 6.58 6.00 19.80
C LEU A 46 8.05 6.33 19.48
N SER A 47 8.35 7.61 19.29
CA SER A 47 9.71 8.08 19.00
C SER A 47 10.73 7.50 19.97
N GLY A 48 11.84 6.98 19.44
CA GLY A 48 12.92 6.32 20.19
C GLY A 48 12.57 4.92 20.73
N ARG A 49 11.34 4.43 20.55
CA ARG A 49 10.89 3.12 21.05
C ARG A 49 10.53 2.13 19.95
N ALA A 50 9.92 2.64 18.87
CA ALA A 50 9.54 1.80 17.74
C ALA A 50 9.52 2.63 16.47
N ARG A 51 9.79 2.00 15.34
CA ARG A 51 9.48 2.52 14.02
C ARG A 51 8.08 2.08 13.62
N VAL A 52 7.31 2.98 13.00
CA VAL A 52 5.94 2.68 12.57
C VAL A 52 5.80 3.11 11.13
N ASN A 53 5.52 2.15 10.25
CA ASN A 53 5.30 2.41 8.83
C ASN A 53 4.03 1.71 8.36
N SER A 54 3.54 2.09 7.21
CA SER A 54 2.44 1.39 6.56
C SER A 54 2.77 1.00 5.13
N ILE A 55 2.14 -0.05 4.67
CA ILE A 55 2.16 -0.48 3.28
C ILE A 55 0.75 -0.30 2.72
N SER A 56 0.65 0.28 1.53
CA SER A 56 -0.59 0.43 0.77
C SER A 56 -0.52 -0.46 -0.48
N PRO A 57 -0.99 -1.71 -0.39
CA PRO A 57 -1.04 -2.61 -1.53
C PRO A 57 -2.03 -2.11 -2.59
N GLY A 58 -1.72 -2.36 -3.86
CA GLY A 58 -2.66 -2.32 -4.96
C GLY A 58 -3.45 -3.61 -5.09
N TRP A 59 -3.68 -4.07 -6.32
CA TRP A 59 -4.30 -5.37 -6.56
C TRP A 59 -3.27 -6.49 -6.35
N ILE A 60 -3.49 -7.24 -5.28
CA ILE A 60 -2.69 -8.41 -4.90
C ILE A 60 -3.57 -9.65 -4.99
N ASP A 61 -3.22 -10.55 -5.86
CA ASP A 61 -3.88 -11.85 -5.97
C ASP A 61 -3.18 -12.87 -5.06
N THR A 62 -3.96 -13.52 -4.20
CA THR A 62 -3.49 -14.54 -3.26
C THR A 62 -3.64 -15.95 -3.79
N ALA A 63 -4.36 -16.13 -4.90
CA ALA A 63 -4.61 -17.42 -5.51
C ALA A 63 -3.58 -17.79 -6.60
N TYR A 64 -2.70 -16.85 -6.97
CA TYR A 64 -1.74 -17.00 -8.07
C TYR A 64 -2.42 -17.33 -9.41
N THR A 65 -3.55 -16.66 -9.63
CA THR A 65 -4.35 -16.79 -10.85
C THR A 65 -3.55 -16.32 -12.07
N VAL A 66 -3.66 -17.04 -13.17
CA VAL A 66 -3.14 -16.60 -14.47
C VAL A 66 -4.17 -15.66 -15.08
N TYR A 67 -3.82 -14.39 -15.20
CA TYR A 67 -4.65 -13.37 -15.85
C TYR A 67 -4.24 -13.19 -17.31
N GLU A 68 -5.20 -12.82 -18.13
CA GLU A 68 -5.01 -12.52 -19.55
C GLU A 68 -5.57 -11.14 -19.91
N GLY A 69 -5.14 -10.62 -21.06
CA GLY A 69 -5.64 -9.36 -21.59
C GLY A 69 -5.37 -8.16 -20.66
N PRO A 70 -6.32 -7.20 -20.57
CA PRO A 70 -6.15 -5.98 -19.77
C PRO A 70 -5.90 -6.25 -18.27
N ASP A 71 -6.51 -7.29 -17.72
CA ASP A 71 -6.32 -7.64 -16.31
C ASP A 71 -4.88 -8.04 -15.99
N ALA A 72 -4.19 -8.67 -16.94
CA ALA A 72 -2.79 -9.03 -16.78
C ALA A 72 -1.83 -7.83 -16.84
N THR A 73 -2.18 -6.76 -17.57
CA THR A 73 -1.23 -5.71 -17.97
C THR A 73 -1.64 -4.29 -17.56
N GLN A 74 -2.75 -4.11 -16.86
CA GLN A 74 -3.23 -2.77 -16.49
C GLN A 74 -2.31 -2.02 -15.53
N GLN A 75 -1.50 -2.72 -14.74
CA GLN A 75 -0.48 -2.06 -13.92
C GLN A 75 0.78 -1.79 -14.74
N PRO A 76 1.42 -0.63 -14.59
CA PRO A 76 2.70 -0.34 -15.26
C PRO A 76 3.79 -1.39 -15.07
N ALA A 77 3.76 -2.14 -13.97
CA ALA A 77 4.67 -3.27 -13.74
C ALA A 77 4.39 -4.49 -14.65
N GLY A 78 3.32 -4.47 -15.47
CA GLY A 78 2.98 -5.49 -16.45
C GLY A 78 2.45 -6.79 -15.85
N ARG A 79 2.01 -6.79 -14.61
CA ARG A 79 1.42 -7.96 -13.95
C ARG A 79 0.58 -7.56 -12.73
N VAL A 80 -0.31 -8.45 -12.32
CA VAL A 80 -0.96 -8.38 -11.00
C VAL A 80 0.07 -8.68 -9.90
N GLY A 81 -0.04 -8.01 -8.76
CA GLY A 81 0.81 -8.27 -7.60
C GLY A 81 0.47 -9.61 -6.93
N ASN A 82 1.40 -10.13 -6.14
CA ASN A 82 1.23 -11.33 -5.34
C ASN A 82 1.67 -11.09 -3.87
N PRO A 83 1.38 -12.01 -2.95
CA PRO A 83 1.71 -11.82 -1.54
C PRO A 83 3.19 -11.55 -1.25
N MET A 84 4.10 -12.09 -2.06
CA MET A 84 5.54 -11.88 -1.87
C MET A 84 5.96 -10.45 -2.17
N ASP A 85 5.25 -9.73 -3.05
CA ASP A 85 5.52 -8.31 -3.30
C ASP A 85 5.34 -7.47 -2.02
N ILE A 86 4.38 -7.85 -1.19
CA ILE A 86 4.14 -7.19 0.11
C ILE A 86 5.08 -7.74 1.19
N ALA A 87 5.23 -9.06 1.27
CA ALA A 87 6.05 -9.71 2.29
C ALA A 87 7.51 -9.25 2.25
N ASN A 88 8.08 -9.06 1.06
CA ASN A 88 9.45 -8.57 0.90
C ASN A 88 9.64 -7.17 1.50
N MET A 89 8.65 -6.27 1.34
CA MET A 89 8.70 -4.96 1.95
C MET A 89 8.53 -5.03 3.47
N VAL A 90 7.65 -5.89 3.98
CA VAL A 90 7.52 -6.13 5.43
C VAL A 90 8.86 -6.56 6.01
N LEU A 91 9.52 -7.55 5.40
CA LEU A 91 10.83 -8.04 5.83
C LEU A 91 11.89 -6.93 5.81
N PHE A 92 11.91 -6.11 4.75
CA PHE A 92 12.84 -4.97 4.68
C PHE A 92 12.56 -3.97 5.79
N LEU A 93 11.31 -3.55 6.00
CA LEU A 93 10.93 -2.58 7.03
C LEU A 93 11.17 -3.10 8.45
N CYS A 94 11.14 -4.41 8.66
CA CYS A 94 11.46 -5.03 9.94
C CYS A 94 12.97 -5.16 10.18
N SER A 95 13.80 -4.99 9.17
CA SER A 95 15.25 -5.13 9.27
C SER A 95 15.94 -3.85 9.74
N ASP A 96 17.18 -3.96 10.18
CA ASP A 96 18.05 -2.84 10.56
C ASP A 96 18.36 -1.91 9.37
N LYS A 97 18.25 -2.41 8.13
CA LYS A 97 18.45 -1.61 6.91
C LYS A 97 17.41 -0.49 6.77
N ALA A 98 16.26 -0.62 7.42
CA ALA A 98 15.19 0.39 7.47
C ALA A 98 15.26 1.25 8.74
N GLY A 99 16.39 1.31 9.42
CA GLY A 99 16.55 1.98 10.72
C GLY A 99 16.21 3.46 10.75
N PHE A 100 16.22 4.15 9.59
CA PHE A 100 15.87 5.57 9.47
C PHE A 100 14.53 5.81 8.76
N ILE A 101 13.71 4.75 8.58
CA ILE A 101 12.38 4.83 7.95
C ILE A 101 11.32 4.67 9.03
N THR A 102 10.57 5.73 9.30
CA THR A 102 9.44 5.72 10.23
C THR A 102 8.42 6.81 9.84
N GLY A 103 7.14 6.53 10.04
CA GLY A 103 6.05 7.44 9.69
C GLY A 103 5.63 7.37 8.22
N GLU A 104 6.26 6.51 7.42
CA GLU A 104 6.04 6.43 5.98
C GLU A 104 4.86 5.51 5.61
N ASN A 105 4.21 5.87 4.50
CA ASN A 105 3.23 5.03 3.83
C ASN A 105 3.75 4.65 2.44
N ILE A 106 4.14 3.40 2.27
CA ILE A 106 4.77 2.88 1.06
C ILE A 106 3.73 2.19 0.18
N CYS A 107 3.49 2.75 -1.00
CA CYS A 107 2.58 2.16 -1.98
C CYS A 107 3.28 1.05 -2.77
N ILE A 108 2.66 -0.13 -2.81
CA ILE A 108 3.13 -1.29 -3.57
C ILE A 108 1.97 -1.77 -4.45
N ASP A 109 1.85 -1.19 -5.61
CA ASP A 109 0.68 -1.31 -6.48
C ASP A 109 1.02 -1.52 -7.97
N GLY A 110 2.28 -1.82 -8.26
CA GLY A 110 2.75 -1.97 -9.64
C GLY A 110 2.71 -0.67 -10.45
N GLY A 111 2.63 0.50 -9.78
CA GLY A 111 2.56 1.81 -10.42
C GLY A 111 1.14 2.29 -10.75
N MET A 112 0.10 1.54 -10.38
CA MET A 112 -1.29 1.85 -10.73
C MET A 112 -1.71 3.26 -10.28
N THR A 113 -1.35 3.69 -9.07
CA THR A 113 -1.70 5.01 -8.54
C THR A 113 -0.90 6.17 -9.18
N LYS A 114 0.04 5.89 -10.05
CA LYS A 114 0.87 6.89 -10.77
C LYS A 114 0.41 7.08 -12.21
N GLN A 115 -0.44 6.20 -12.69
CA GLN A 115 -0.90 6.24 -14.07
C GLN A 115 -1.98 7.31 -14.23
N MET A 116 -1.76 8.25 -15.16
CA MET A 116 -2.75 9.24 -15.56
C MET A 116 -3.37 8.79 -16.88
N ILE A 117 -4.69 8.63 -16.89
CA ILE A 117 -5.46 8.18 -18.06
C ILE A 117 -6.58 9.20 -18.31
N TYR A 118 -6.66 9.70 -19.53
CA TYR A 118 -7.76 10.54 -19.99
C TYR A 118 -8.76 9.74 -20.83
N HIS A 119 -9.96 10.30 -21.00
CA HIS A 119 -10.96 9.72 -21.89
C HIS A 119 -10.38 9.50 -23.31
N GLY A 120 -10.42 8.27 -23.79
CA GLY A 120 -9.87 7.83 -25.08
C GLY A 120 -8.48 7.23 -25.02
N ASP A 121 -7.71 7.48 -23.96
CA ASP A 121 -6.37 6.88 -23.80
C ASP A 121 -6.47 5.37 -23.60
N CYS A 122 -5.62 4.62 -24.29
CA CYS A 122 -5.57 3.16 -24.16
C CYS A 122 -6.92 2.46 -24.31
N GLY A 123 -7.88 3.10 -25.02
CA GLY A 123 -9.23 2.59 -25.19
C GLY A 123 -10.16 2.81 -24.01
N TRP A 124 -9.71 3.51 -22.94
CA TRP A 124 -10.57 3.85 -21.81
C TRP A 124 -11.64 4.87 -22.21
N LYS A 125 -12.88 4.61 -21.82
CA LYS A 125 -14.02 5.50 -22.05
C LYS A 125 -14.74 5.77 -20.74
N LEU A 126 -15.05 7.04 -20.48
CA LEU A 126 -15.96 7.42 -19.42
C LEU A 126 -17.39 7.26 -19.94
N GLU A 127 -18.07 6.23 -19.49
CA GLU A 127 -19.52 6.05 -19.71
C GLU A 127 -20.26 6.59 -18.49
N LYS A 128 -21.28 7.44 -18.73
CA LYS A 128 -22.16 8.01 -17.70
C LYS A 128 -23.50 7.30 -17.68
#